data_fafc81030824b0ae9ffc16471da365f2
#
_entry.id   fafc81030824b0ae9ffc16471da365f2
#
_cell.length_a   1.000
_cell.length_b   1.000
_cell.length_c   1.000
_cell.angle_alpha   90.00
_cell.angle_beta   90.00
_cell.angle_gamma   90.00
#
_symmetry.space_group_name_H-M   'P 1'
#
loop_
_entity.id
_entity.type
_entity.pdbx_description
1 polymer ?
#
loop_
_entity_poly.entity_id
_entity_poly.type
_entity_poly.pdbx_seq_one_letter_code
_entity_poly.pdbx_strand_id
1 'polypeptide(L)'
;PGDCARALYRAGVRVFSLSNNHTYDKGASGIAATLRFWGSMPEDVVTTGLWKGKEDYGHIPLQTVNGVTIAYLSYTEHTNGIPQNSSMQANVIYTSQTDVIEQQVKAARQLADFVVVGVHWGVENSHAIADPQRTLAQNLADWGADLIIGTHPHVLQNAQWLTAADGRQVFTAYSLGNFISTQEKPDQLIGAILSVQLEKTTEPDGTVRCSVLSPRLLPTVTHYDAGKSNVRTYLFRDYTEALTKAHGVRQAYPDFSLEMIQSIARENIDPEFLQLT
;
A
#
# COMPACT_ATOMS: atom_id res chain seq x y z
N PRO A 1 2.17 -12.67 13.85
CA PRO A 1 1.48 -12.79 15.12
C PRO A 1 0.56 -11.58 15.34
N GLY A 2 -0.60 -11.80 16.01
CA GLY A 2 -1.60 -10.77 16.25
C GLY A 2 -1.09 -9.54 17.01
N ASP A 3 0.01 -9.67 17.75
CA ASP A 3 0.60 -8.56 18.51
C ASP A 3 1.16 -7.44 17.61
N CYS A 4 1.67 -7.79 16.40
CA CYS A 4 2.09 -6.79 15.44
C CYS A 4 0.90 -5.92 14.98
N ALA A 5 -0.21 -6.55 14.59
CA ALA A 5 -1.42 -5.82 14.19
C ALA A 5 -1.98 -4.96 15.33
N ARG A 6 -1.99 -5.48 16.58
CA ARG A 6 -2.39 -4.70 17.76
C ARG A 6 -1.46 -3.53 18.05
N ALA A 7 -0.15 -3.69 17.79
CA ALA A 7 0.82 -2.60 17.92
C ALA A 7 0.56 -1.50 16.90
N LEU A 8 0.32 -1.86 15.64
CA LEU A 8 -0.05 -0.90 14.57
C LEU A 8 -1.37 -0.20 14.90
N TYR A 9 -2.38 -0.94 15.39
CA TYR A 9 -3.63 -0.34 15.85
C TYR A 9 -3.41 0.70 16.96
N ARG A 10 -2.59 0.37 17.98
CA ARG A 10 -2.22 1.33 19.04
C ARG A 10 -1.45 2.54 18.50
N ALA A 11 -0.69 2.38 17.44
CA ALA A 11 -0.01 3.46 16.74
C ALA A 11 -0.93 4.33 15.85
N GLY A 12 -2.24 3.98 15.76
CA GLY A 12 -3.22 4.76 15.01
C GLY A 12 -3.63 4.17 13.66
N VAL A 13 -3.05 3.04 13.23
CA VAL A 13 -3.45 2.40 11.97
C VAL A 13 -4.85 1.81 12.09
N ARG A 14 -5.70 2.09 11.11
CA ARG A 14 -7.11 1.64 11.09
C ARG A 14 -7.47 0.80 9.88
N VAL A 15 -6.75 0.94 8.77
CA VAL A 15 -7.03 0.23 7.51
C VAL A 15 -5.89 -0.70 7.18
N PHE A 16 -6.21 -1.95 6.89
CA PHE A 16 -5.21 -2.99 6.63
C PHE A 16 -5.53 -3.71 5.31
N SER A 17 -4.58 -3.67 4.38
CA SER A 17 -4.57 -4.51 3.19
C SER A 17 -4.05 -5.90 3.55
N LEU A 18 -4.81 -6.93 3.20
CA LEU A 18 -4.49 -8.34 3.50
C LEU A 18 -4.14 -9.14 2.24
N SER A 19 -4.24 -8.52 1.07
CA SER A 19 -3.92 -9.13 -0.22
C SER A 19 -2.45 -8.93 -0.56
N ASN A 20 -1.67 -10.01 -0.60
CA ASN A 20 -0.25 -10.01 -0.97
C ASN A 20 0.21 -11.40 -1.43
N ASN A 21 1.46 -11.51 -1.89
CA ASN A 21 2.04 -12.75 -2.39
C ASN A 21 2.17 -13.86 -1.33
N HIS A 22 2.13 -13.54 -0.04
CA HIS A 22 2.22 -14.48 1.09
C HIS A 22 0.86 -14.91 1.67
N THR A 23 -0.25 -14.44 1.10
CA THR A 23 -1.59 -14.69 1.66
C THR A 23 -1.88 -16.19 1.82
N TYR A 24 -1.38 -17.04 0.92
CA TYR A 24 -1.63 -18.50 0.96
C TYR A 24 -0.50 -19.34 1.58
N ASP A 25 0.56 -18.76 2.13
CA ASP A 25 1.71 -19.49 2.69
C ASP A 25 1.35 -20.56 3.73
N LYS A 26 0.26 -20.37 4.45
CA LYS A 26 -0.24 -21.31 5.47
C LYS A 26 -1.55 -22.02 5.05
N GLY A 27 -1.89 -21.97 3.77
CA GLY A 27 -3.07 -22.63 3.21
C GLY A 27 -4.38 -22.20 3.84
N ALA A 28 -5.40 -23.02 3.69
CA ALA A 28 -6.77 -22.74 4.16
C ALA A 28 -6.85 -22.48 5.68
N SER A 29 -6.07 -23.21 6.49
CA SER A 29 -6.04 -23.00 7.94
C SER A 29 -5.46 -21.61 8.33
N GLY A 30 -4.46 -21.13 7.58
CA GLY A 30 -3.91 -19.79 7.74
C GLY A 30 -4.93 -18.71 7.39
N ILE A 31 -5.64 -18.87 6.28
CA ILE A 31 -6.73 -17.98 5.89
C ILE A 31 -7.80 -17.90 6.97
N ALA A 32 -8.32 -19.07 7.41
CA ALA A 32 -9.33 -19.12 8.45
C ALA A 32 -8.87 -18.47 9.77
N ALA A 33 -7.61 -18.67 10.16
CA ALA A 33 -7.03 -18.04 11.34
C ALA A 33 -6.91 -16.51 11.17
N THR A 34 -6.50 -16.04 10.00
CA THR A 34 -6.40 -14.63 9.65
C THR A 34 -7.76 -13.93 9.71
N LEU A 35 -8.78 -14.51 9.06
CA LEU A 35 -10.15 -13.98 9.09
C LEU A 35 -10.70 -13.89 10.51
N ARG A 36 -10.52 -14.96 11.34
CA ARG A 36 -10.95 -14.93 12.75
C ARG A 36 -10.22 -13.85 13.55
N PHE A 37 -8.91 -13.72 13.36
CA PHE A 37 -8.13 -12.71 14.08
C PHE A 37 -8.62 -11.29 13.73
N TRP A 38 -8.73 -10.96 12.46
CA TRP A 38 -9.18 -9.62 12.05
C TRP A 38 -10.64 -9.36 12.45
N GLY A 39 -11.51 -10.38 12.42
CA GLY A 39 -12.88 -10.28 12.92
C GLY A 39 -12.98 -10.09 14.44
N SER A 40 -11.88 -10.26 15.20
CA SER A 40 -11.80 -9.99 16.64
C SER A 40 -11.18 -8.63 16.98
N MET A 41 -10.73 -7.87 15.98
CA MET A 41 -10.20 -6.52 16.17
C MET A 41 -11.35 -5.52 16.45
N PRO A 42 -11.04 -4.34 17.01
CA PRO A 42 -12.05 -3.30 17.23
C PRO A 42 -12.84 -2.93 15.97
N GLU A 43 -14.08 -2.50 16.14
CA GLU A 43 -15.02 -2.19 15.04
C GLU A 43 -14.55 -1.05 14.12
N ASP A 44 -13.65 -0.18 14.59
CA ASP A 44 -13.04 0.90 13.81
C ASP A 44 -11.89 0.42 12.90
N VAL A 45 -11.56 -0.89 12.95
CA VAL A 45 -10.58 -1.50 12.05
C VAL A 45 -11.26 -1.94 10.76
N VAL A 46 -10.74 -1.47 9.65
CA VAL A 46 -11.15 -1.87 8.29
C VAL A 46 -10.10 -2.81 7.69
N THR A 47 -10.55 -3.92 7.15
CA THR A 47 -9.69 -4.84 6.38
C THR A 47 -10.19 -4.99 4.95
N THR A 48 -9.27 -5.10 4.01
CA THR A 48 -9.59 -5.29 2.60
C THR A 48 -8.64 -6.31 1.94
N GLY A 49 -9.06 -6.90 0.84
CA GLY A 49 -8.23 -7.80 0.03
C GLY A 49 -8.23 -9.27 0.46
N LEU A 50 -8.95 -9.62 1.52
CA LEU A 50 -9.14 -11.01 1.93
C LEU A 50 -10.63 -11.26 2.21
N TRP A 51 -11.23 -12.14 1.43
CA TRP A 51 -12.65 -12.52 1.51
C TRP A 51 -12.83 -13.93 2.02
N LYS A 52 -14.01 -14.27 2.53
CA LYS A 52 -14.35 -15.66 2.91
C LYS A 52 -14.52 -16.55 1.68
N GLY A 53 -14.96 -15.97 0.56
CA GLY A 53 -15.13 -16.62 -0.72
C GLY A 53 -15.66 -15.65 -1.77
N LYS A 54 -15.95 -16.16 -2.96
CA LYS A 54 -16.45 -15.33 -4.09
C LYS A 54 -17.79 -14.64 -3.79
N GLU A 55 -18.60 -15.24 -2.96
CA GLU A 55 -19.89 -14.71 -2.52
C GLU A 55 -19.76 -13.40 -1.74
N ASP A 56 -18.59 -13.16 -1.14
CA ASP A 56 -18.29 -11.93 -0.38
C ASP A 56 -17.68 -10.80 -1.24
N TYR A 57 -17.38 -11.05 -2.53
CA TYR A 57 -16.75 -10.03 -3.39
C TYR A 57 -17.58 -8.76 -3.58
N GLY A 58 -18.89 -8.84 -3.37
CA GLY A 58 -19.79 -7.68 -3.37
C GLY A 58 -19.71 -6.81 -2.11
N HIS A 59 -19.05 -7.29 -1.04
CA HIS A 59 -18.86 -6.53 0.18
C HIS A 59 -17.71 -5.55 0.01
N ILE A 60 -18.02 -4.25 -0.04
CA ILE A 60 -17.05 -3.16 -0.15
C ILE A 60 -16.79 -2.59 1.25
N PRO A 61 -15.57 -2.71 1.80
CA PRO A 61 -15.22 -2.11 3.08
C PRO A 61 -15.27 -0.58 3.00
N LEU A 62 -16.02 0.05 3.92
CA LEU A 62 -16.22 1.50 3.98
C LEU A 62 -15.78 2.04 5.34
N GLN A 63 -15.30 3.27 5.34
CA GLN A 63 -15.08 4.05 6.56
C GLN A 63 -15.53 5.50 6.32
N THR A 64 -16.24 6.07 7.29
CA THR A 64 -16.61 7.50 7.25
C THR A 64 -15.81 8.25 8.30
N VAL A 65 -15.04 9.24 7.87
CA VAL A 65 -14.23 10.11 8.73
C VAL A 65 -14.57 11.57 8.40
N ASN A 66 -14.98 12.35 9.39
CA ASN A 66 -15.33 13.76 9.22
C ASN A 66 -16.35 14.04 8.08
N GLY A 67 -17.32 13.15 7.89
CA GLY A 67 -18.34 13.28 6.85
C GLY A 67 -17.88 12.87 5.45
N VAL A 68 -16.66 12.35 5.31
CA VAL A 68 -16.11 11.79 4.07
C VAL A 68 -16.17 10.28 4.15
N THR A 69 -16.85 9.63 3.21
CA THR A 69 -16.91 8.15 3.10
C THR A 69 -15.87 7.67 2.13
N ILE A 70 -15.05 6.71 2.56
CA ILE A 70 -13.95 6.15 1.80
C ILE A 70 -14.19 4.64 1.63
N ALA A 71 -14.11 4.15 0.40
CA ALA A 71 -14.09 2.73 0.09
C ALA A 71 -12.65 2.24 -0.06
N TYR A 72 -12.37 1.05 0.47
CA TYR A 72 -11.04 0.44 0.42
C TYR A 72 -11.08 -0.89 -0.31
N LEU A 73 -10.30 -1.02 -1.36
CA LEU A 73 -10.13 -2.25 -2.13
C LEU A 73 -8.66 -2.68 -2.15
N SER A 74 -8.39 -3.96 -2.30
CA SER A 74 -7.02 -4.45 -2.42
C SER A 74 -6.92 -5.73 -3.23
N TYR A 75 -5.88 -5.81 -4.07
CA TYR A 75 -5.64 -6.89 -5.02
C TYR A 75 -4.18 -7.34 -5.00
N THR A 76 -3.90 -8.56 -5.46
CA THR A 76 -2.53 -9.09 -5.58
C THR A 76 -2.27 -9.68 -6.95
N GLU A 77 -1.06 -9.53 -7.48
CA GLU A 77 -0.70 -10.09 -8.77
C GLU A 77 -0.51 -11.62 -8.71
N HIS A 78 0.02 -12.13 -7.63
CA HIS A 78 0.26 -13.56 -7.43
C HIS A 78 0.32 -13.93 -5.93
N THR A 79 0.42 -15.23 -5.66
CA THR A 79 0.56 -15.81 -4.32
C THR A 79 1.71 -16.84 -4.29
N ASN A 80 2.90 -16.44 -4.77
CA ASN A 80 4.14 -17.25 -4.79
C ASN A 80 3.97 -18.64 -5.42
N GLY A 81 3.17 -18.72 -6.49
CA GLY A 81 2.88 -20.01 -7.16
C GLY A 81 1.98 -20.96 -6.36
N ILE A 82 1.44 -20.53 -5.23
CA ILE A 82 0.44 -21.30 -4.47
C ILE A 82 -0.94 -20.95 -5.04
N PRO A 83 -1.55 -21.84 -5.86
CA PRO A 83 -2.83 -21.53 -6.49
C PRO A 83 -3.97 -21.63 -5.49
N GLN A 84 -5.04 -20.91 -5.77
CA GLN A 84 -6.34 -21.22 -5.16
C GLN A 84 -6.78 -22.62 -5.62
N ASN A 85 -7.10 -23.46 -4.68
CA ASN A 85 -7.61 -24.81 -4.97
C ASN A 85 -9.01 -25.00 -4.33
N SER A 86 -9.61 -26.18 -4.51
CA SER A 86 -10.95 -26.48 -3.99
C SER A 86 -11.07 -26.39 -2.46
N SER A 87 -9.98 -26.48 -1.72
CA SER A 87 -9.95 -26.33 -0.25
C SER A 87 -9.68 -24.88 0.19
N MET A 88 -9.17 -24.04 -0.71
CA MET A 88 -9.02 -22.60 -0.55
C MET A 88 -10.05 -21.93 -1.44
N GLN A 89 -11.16 -21.53 -0.86
CA GLN A 89 -12.15 -20.71 -1.53
C GLN A 89 -11.47 -19.47 -2.09
N ALA A 90 -11.97 -18.86 -3.14
CA ALA A 90 -11.40 -17.69 -3.77
C ALA A 90 -11.27 -16.50 -2.77
N ASN A 91 -10.24 -16.53 -1.94
CA ASN A 91 -10.08 -15.58 -0.82
C ASN A 91 -9.38 -14.27 -1.23
N VAL A 92 -8.63 -14.27 -2.33
CA VAL A 92 -8.05 -13.05 -2.91
C VAL A 92 -8.52 -12.87 -4.34
N ILE A 93 -8.48 -11.63 -4.82
CA ILE A 93 -8.70 -11.30 -6.22
C ILE A 93 -7.34 -11.00 -6.84
N TYR A 94 -6.99 -11.75 -7.88
CA TYR A 94 -5.76 -11.53 -8.64
C TYR A 94 -5.93 -10.37 -9.63
N THR A 95 -4.85 -9.64 -9.89
CA THR A 95 -4.84 -8.52 -10.86
C THR A 95 -5.25 -8.95 -12.28
N SER A 96 -5.13 -10.24 -12.60
CA SER A 96 -5.60 -10.81 -13.86
C SER A 96 -7.13 -10.97 -13.94
N GLN A 97 -7.86 -10.86 -12.83
CA GLN A 97 -9.33 -10.95 -12.78
C GLN A 97 -9.98 -9.57 -13.03
N THR A 98 -9.65 -8.96 -14.16
CA THR A 98 -9.98 -7.56 -14.49
C THR A 98 -11.48 -7.27 -14.42
N ASP A 99 -12.32 -8.20 -14.87
CA ASP A 99 -13.79 -8.02 -14.85
C ASP A 99 -14.33 -7.92 -13.41
N VAL A 100 -13.77 -8.71 -12.48
CA VAL A 100 -14.15 -8.68 -11.07
C VAL A 100 -13.70 -7.37 -10.43
N ILE A 101 -12.47 -6.94 -10.72
CA ILE A 101 -11.89 -5.69 -10.22
C ILE A 101 -12.71 -4.50 -10.72
N GLU A 102 -13.01 -4.45 -12.01
CA GLU A 102 -13.84 -3.40 -12.61
C GLU A 102 -15.19 -3.29 -11.92
N GLN A 103 -15.89 -4.43 -11.71
CA GLN A 103 -17.18 -4.46 -11.02
C GLN A 103 -17.07 -3.93 -9.59
N GLN A 104 -16.04 -4.33 -8.84
CA GLN A 104 -15.84 -3.86 -7.46
C GLN A 104 -15.51 -2.37 -7.40
N VAL A 105 -14.62 -1.86 -8.26
CA VAL A 105 -14.25 -0.44 -8.28
C VAL A 105 -15.44 0.43 -8.65
N LYS A 106 -16.21 0.04 -9.67
CA LYS A 106 -17.45 0.73 -10.05
C LYS A 106 -18.51 0.70 -8.95
N ALA A 107 -18.67 -0.42 -8.25
CA ALA A 107 -19.57 -0.51 -7.10
C ALA A 107 -19.10 0.39 -5.94
N ALA A 108 -17.80 0.39 -5.63
CA ALA A 108 -17.20 1.25 -4.61
C ALA A 108 -17.44 2.74 -4.92
N ARG A 109 -17.30 3.15 -6.19
CA ARG A 109 -17.56 4.53 -6.64
C ARG A 109 -19.00 5.00 -6.39
N GLN A 110 -19.98 4.08 -6.40
CA GLN A 110 -21.37 4.41 -6.11
C GLN A 110 -21.66 4.55 -4.61
N LEU A 111 -20.79 3.99 -3.75
CA LEU A 111 -21.00 3.90 -2.31
C LEU A 111 -20.19 4.94 -1.51
N ALA A 112 -19.18 5.54 -2.11
CA ALA A 112 -18.20 6.35 -1.39
C ALA A 112 -17.83 7.64 -2.12
N ASP A 113 -17.38 8.63 -1.35
CA ASP A 113 -16.82 9.89 -1.85
C ASP A 113 -15.44 9.65 -2.47
N PHE A 114 -14.66 8.72 -1.91
CA PHE A 114 -13.34 8.32 -2.40
C PHE A 114 -13.19 6.80 -2.47
N VAL A 115 -12.50 6.35 -3.51
CA VAL A 115 -12.12 4.93 -3.70
C VAL A 115 -10.60 4.82 -3.64
N VAL A 116 -10.10 4.14 -2.61
CA VAL A 116 -8.67 3.86 -2.39
C VAL A 116 -8.40 2.41 -2.73
N VAL A 117 -7.44 2.18 -3.63
CA VAL A 117 -7.10 0.83 -4.10
C VAL A 117 -5.64 0.51 -3.76
N GLY A 118 -5.43 -0.51 -2.91
CA GLY A 118 -4.12 -1.11 -2.70
C GLY A 118 -3.83 -2.19 -3.74
N VAL A 119 -2.63 -2.22 -4.32
CA VAL A 119 -2.25 -3.28 -5.26
C VAL A 119 -0.87 -3.83 -4.91
N HIS A 120 -0.79 -5.14 -4.74
CA HIS A 120 0.46 -5.85 -4.51
C HIS A 120 0.94 -6.44 -5.83
N TRP A 121 1.87 -5.78 -6.53
CA TRP A 121 2.21 -5.98 -7.93
C TRP A 121 3.66 -5.66 -8.29
N GLY A 122 4.04 -6.01 -9.53
CA GLY A 122 5.31 -5.62 -10.13
C GLY A 122 6.43 -6.61 -9.85
N VAL A 123 7.67 -6.19 -10.04
CA VAL A 123 8.85 -7.04 -9.95
C VAL A 123 9.64 -6.72 -8.69
N GLU A 124 9.92 -7.74 -7.87
CA GLU A 124 10.75 -7.58 -6.67
C GLU A 124 12.11 -6.95 -7.00
N ASN A 125 12.50 -6.00 -6.16
CA ASN A 125 13.79 -5.29 -6.24
C ASN A 125 13.99 -4.44 -7.51
N SER A 126 12.90 -4.12 -8.22
CA SER A 126 12.93 -3.27 -9.40
C SER A 126 12.30 -1.90 -9.12
N HIS A 127 13.09 -0.84 -9.31
CA HIS A 127 12.58 0.54 -9.29
C HIS A 127 11.78 0.89 -10.58
N ALA A 128 11.96 0.11 -11.64
CA ALA A 128 11.23 0.33 -12.89
C ALA A 128 9.76 -0.11 -12.74
N ILE A 129 8.86 0.75 -13.14
CA ILE A 129 7.43 0.46 -13.19
C ILE A 129 7.19 -0.39 -14.45
N ALA A 130 6.68 -1.61 -14.27
CA ALA A 130 6.38 -2.52 -15.36
C ALA A 130 5.10 -2.13 -16.11
N ASP A 131 5.00 -2.49 -17.40
CA ASP A 131 3.81 -2.17 -18.21
C ASP A 131 2.49 -2.72 -17.64
N PRO A 132 2.44 -3.94 -17.05
CA PRO A 132 1.22 -4.41 -16.40
C PRO A 132 0.77 -3.50 -15.24
N GLN A 133 1.71 -2.93 -14.46
CA GLN A 133 1.39 -1.97 -13.40
C GLN A 133 0.76 -0.70 -13.98
N ARG A 134 1.34 -0.15 -15.06
CA ARG A 134 0.81 1.05 -15.74
C ARG A 134 -0.58 0.82 -16.31
N THR A 135 -0.77 -0.31 -16.98
CA THR A 135 -2.05 -0.69 -17.57
C THR A 135 -3.14 -0.83 -16.53
N LEU A 136 -2.86 -1.57 -15.45
CA LEU A 136 -3.86 -1.75 -14.39
C LEU A 136 -4.13 -0.45 -13.64
N ALA A 137 -3.11 0.39 -13.40
CA ALA A 137 -3.30 1.70 -12.76
C ALA A 137 -4.26 2.58 -13.58
N GLN A 138 -4.08 2.64 -14.91
CA GLN A 138 -4.97 3.40 -15.78
C GLN A 138 -6.39 2.83 -15.77
N ASN A 139 -6.54 1.51 -15.86
CA ASN A 139 -7.84 0.86 -15.77
C ASN A 139 -8.55 1.17 -14.43
N LEU A 140 -7.84 1.07 -13.30
CA LEU A 140 -8.40 1.42 -11.99
C LEU A 140 -8.86 2.87 -11.93
N ALA A 141 -8.08 3.79 -12.50
CA ALA A 141 -8.46 5.20 -12.60
C ALA A 141 -9.74 5.38 -13.41
N ASP A 142 -9.82 4.74 -14.59
CA ASP A 142 -10.98 4.82 -15.48
C ASP A 142 -12.24 4.18 -14.88
N TRP A 143 -12.09 3.14 -14.06
CA TRP A 143 -13.20 2.48 -13.37
C TRP A 143 -13.71 3.24 -12.13
N GLY A 144 -12.94 4.19 -11.59
CA GLY A 144 -13.44 5.03 -10.50
C GLY A 144 -12.57 5.13 -9.26
N ALA A 145 -11.32 4.63 -9.27
CA ALA A 145 -10.37 4.88 -8.19
C ALA A 145 -9.98 6.37 -8.14
N ASP A 146 -9.66 6.87 -6.94
CA ASP A 146 -9.13 8.22 -6.71
C ASP A 146 -7.69 8.19 -6.22
N LEU A 147 -7.30 7.11 -5.53
CA LEU A 147 -5.98 6.91 -4.98
C LEU A 147 -5.56 5.45 -5.16
N ILE A 148 -4.38 5.22 -5.76
CA ILE A 148 -3.83 3.88 -5.98
C ILE A 148 -2.48 3.78 -5.24
N ILE A 149 -2.34 2.74 -4.40
CA ILE A 149 -1.16 2.53 -3.55
C ILE A 149 -0.58 1.15 -3.85
N GLY A 150 0.59 1.15 -4.50
CA GLY A 150 1.32 -0.06 -4.85
C GLY A 150 2.28 -0.54 -3.76
N THR A 151 2.45 -1.85 -3.70
CA THR A 151 3.38 -2.57 -2.82
C THR A 151 3.96 -3.77 -3.58
N HIS A 152 4.84 -4.54 -3.00
CA HIS A 152 5.52 -5.74 -3.49
C HIS A 152 6.97 -5.52 -3.96
N PRO A 153 7.35 -4.49 -4.74
CA PRO A 153 8.73 -4.39 -5.24
C PRO A 153 9.80 -4.33 -4.14
N HIS A 154 9.43 -4.06 -2.90
CA HIS A 154 10.35 -3.89 -1.76
C HIS A 154 11.30 -2.69 -1.87
N VAL A 155 11.22 -1.95 -2.95
CA VAL A 155 11.96 -0.71 -3.23
C VAL A 155 10.98 0.38 -3.66
N LEU A 156 11.40 1.63 -3.57
CA LEU A 156 10.60 2.76 -4.04
C LEU A 156 10.40 2.69 -5.56
N GLN A 157 9.18 2.91 -6.01
CA GLN A 157 8.88 3.25 -7.40
C GLN A 157 8.19 4.62 -7.43
N ASN A 158 8.32 5.32 -8.54
CA ASN A 158 7.79 6.68 -8.67
C ASN A 158 6.27 6.74 -8.47
N ALA A 159 5.79 7.95 -8.25
CA ALA A 159 4.38 8.29 -8.23
C ALA A 159 4.03 9.23 -9.39
N GLN A 160 2.75 9.30 -9.75
CA GLN A 160 2.27 10.21 -10.79
C GLN A 160 0.76 10.47 -10.65
N TRP A 161 0.32 11.55 -11.25
CA TRP A 161 -1.08 11.78 -11.54
C TRP A 161 -1.47 11.07 -12.84
N LEU A 162 -2.57 10.34 -12.81
CA LEU A 162 -3.23 9.78 -13.98
C LEU A 162 -4.49 10.58 -14.27
N THR A 163 -4.80 10.78 -15.55
CA THR A 163 -6.08 11.35 -15.96
C THR A 163 -6.99 10.19 -16.35
N ALA A 164 -8.08 10.01 -15.61
CA ALA A 164 -9.11 9.02 -15.91
C ALA A 164 -9.93 9.41 -17.14
N ALA A 165 -10.63 8.45 -17.75
CA ALA A 165 -11.46 8.66 -18.95
C ALA A 165 -12.58 9.73 -18.75
N ASP A 166 -13.02 9.93 -17.51
CA ASP A 166 -14.00 10.97 -17.14
C ASP A 166 -13.35 12.32 -16.78
N GLY A 167 -12.04 12.45 -16.91
CA GLY A 167 -11.27 13.68 -16.63
C GLY A 167 -10.81 13.84 -15.18
N ARG A 168 -11.15 12.91 -14.25
CA ARG A 168 -10.66 12.98 -12.86
C ARG A 168 -9.14 12.80 -12.81
N GLN A 169 -8.52 13.44 -11.83
CA GLN A 169 -7.11 13.24 -11.50
C GLN A 169 -7.00 12.17 -10.41
N VAL A 170 -6.22 11.12 -10.68
CA VAL A 170 -6.03 9.97 -9.79
C VAL A 170 -4.57 9.89 -9.39
N PHE A 171 -4.27 9.98 -8.09
CA PHE A 171 -2.90 9.86 -7.63
C PHE A 171 -2.51 8.40 -7.49
N THR A 172 -1.37 8.03 -8.07
CA THR A 172 -0.84 6.67 -8.05
C THR A 172 0.58 6.67 -7.53
N ALA A 173 0.84 6.00 -6.40
CA ALA A 173 2.16 5.64 -5.92
C ALA A 173 2.42 4.16 -6.28
N TYR A 174 3.35 3.88 -7.19
CA TYR A 174 3.54 2.52 -7.71
C TYR A 174 4.19 1.56 -6.72
N SER A 175 5.09 2.04 -5.85
CA SER A 175 5.59 1.29 -4.70
C SER A 175 6.10 2.22 -3.61
N LEU A 176 5.62 1.99 -2.40
CA LEU A 176 6.11 2.69 -1.20
C LEU A 176 7.37 2.04 -0.59
N GLY A 177 7.91 0.97 -1.19
CA GLY A 177 9.01 0.21 -0.60
C GLY A 177 8.62 -0.47 0.72
N ASN A 178 9.59 -0.75 1.57
CA ASN A 178 9.39 -1.40 2.85
C ASN A 178 9.18 -0.37 3.99
N PHE A 179 8.09 -0.50 4.73
CA PHE A 179 7.91 0.27 5.97
C PHE A 179 8.80 -0.28 7.10
N ILE A 180 8.86 -1.61 7.25
CA ILE A 180 9.74 -2.31 8.20
C ILE A 180 10.11 -3.67 7.62
N SER A 181 11.40 -4.00 7.62
CA SER A 181 11.88 -5.28 7.08
C SER A 181 13.24 -5.66 7.66
N THR A 182 13.69 -6.87 7.38
CA THR A 182 15.05 -7.33 7.66
C THR A 182 15.82 -7.66 6.38
N GLN A 183 15.45 -7.04 5.28
CA GLN A 183 16.17 -7.15 4.00
C GLN A 183 17.55 -6.48 4.11
N GLU A 184 18.45 -6.79 3.15
CA GLU A 184 19.88 -6.59 3.34
C GLU A 184 20.48 -5.53 2.43
N LYS A 185 19.79 -5.15 1.35
CA LYS A 185 20.33 -4.16 0.42
C LYS A 185 19.87 -2.75 0.81
N PRO A 186 20.72 -1.73 0.62
CA PRO A 186 20.37 -0.34 0.97
C PRO A 186 19.03 0.15 0.40
N ASP A 187 18.76 -0.11 -0.87
CA ASP A 187 17.53 0.27 -1.56
C ASP A 187 16.27 -0.38 -0.96
N GLN A 188 16.41 -1.60 -0.41
CA GLN A 188 15.33 -2.33 0.27
C GLN A 188 15.05 -1.84 1.71
N LEU A 189 15.95 -1.02 2.25
CA LEU A 189 15.79 -0.42 3.59
C LEU A 189 15.08 0.94 3.53
N ILE A 190 14.89 1.46 2.32
CA ILE A 190 14.27 2.76 2.10
C ILE A 190 12.84 2.54 1.62
N GLY A 191 11.91 3.06 2.39
CA GLY A 191 10.49 3.11 2.03
C GLY A 191 9.98 4.56 2.05
N ALA A 192 8.67 4.72 1.95
CA ALA A 192 8.02 6.02 2.12
C ALA A 192 6.65 5.87 2.80
N ILE A 193 6.26 6.93 3.52
CA ILE A 193 4.88 7.16 3.93
C ILE A 193 4.27 8.11 2.91
N LEU A 194 3.14 7.72 2.33
CA LEU A 194 2.33 8.61 1.52
C LEU A 194 1.38 9.42 2.42
N SER A 195 1.48 10.74 2.36
CA SER A 195 0.54 11.66 2.98
C SER A 195 -0.29 12.32 1.90
N VAL A 196 -1.61 12.33 2.06
CA VAL A 196 -2.56 12.98 1.15
C VAL A 196 -3.65 13.68 1.96
N GLN A 197 -4.24 14.72 1.39
CA GLN A 197 -5.48 15.31 1.88
C GLN A 197 -6.63 14.87 0.97
N LEU A 198 -7.70 14.35 1.56
CA LEU A 198 -8.96 14.06 0.87
C LEU A 198 -9.93 15.19 1.19
N GLU A 199 -10.35 15.92 0.18
CA GLU A 199 -11.24 17.07 0.34
C GLU A 199 -12.58 16.80 -0.34
N LYS A 200 -13.68 17.03 0.40
CA LYS A 200 -15.05 17.02 -0.11
C LYS A 200 -15.64 18.39 0.09
N THR A 201 -15.98 19.07 -1.00
CA THR A 201 -16.62 20.38 -1.00
C THR A 201 -18.02 20.28 -1.59
N THR A 202 -18.94 21.12 -1.07
CA THR A 202 -20.26 21.29 -1.68
C THR A 202 -20.35 22.70 -2.20
N GLU A 203 -20.48 22.83 -3.49
CA GLU A 203 -20.62 24.11 -4.19
C GLU A 203 -22.00 24.76 -3.88
N PRO A 204 -22.16 26.09 -4.10
CA PRO A 204 -23.41 26.76 -3.86
C PRO A 204 -24.62 26.23 -4.66
N ASP A 205 -24.35 25.55 -5.80
CA ASP A 205 -25.39 24.93 -6.63
C ASP A 205 -25.74 23.50 -6.18
N GLY A 206 -25.13 23.03 -5.07
CA GLY A 206 -25.30 21.67 -4.52
C GLY A 206 -24.41 20.63 -5.15
N THR A 207 -23.54 20.97 -6.11
CA THR A 207 -22.58 20.04 -6.69
C THR A 207 -21.53 19.63 -5.65
N VAL A 208 -21.32 18.32 -5.49
CA VAL A 208 -20.26 17.78 -4.61
C VAL A 208 -19.01 17.51 -5.42
N ARG A 209 -17.89 18.05 -4.96
CA ARG A 209 -16.56 17.78 -5.51
C ARG A 209 -15.69 17.04 -4.50
N CYS A 210 -15.03 15.99 -4.96
CA CYS A 210 -14.09 15.21 -4.18
C CYS A 210 -12.72 15.29 -4.85
N SER A 211 -11.68 15.64 -4.10
CA SER A 211 -10.33 15.84 -4.63
C SER A 211 -9.26 15.26 -3.71
N VAL A 212 -8.29 14.57 -4.31
CA VAL A 212 -7.04 14.19 -3.64
C VAL A 212 -6.08 15.35 -3.79
N LEU A 213 -5.59 15.89 -2.69
CA LEU A 213 -4.75 17.09 -2.67
C LEU A 213 -3.41 16.82 -1.96
N SER A 214 -2.42 17.60 -2.37
CA SER A 214 -1.11 17.69 -1.68
C SER A 214 -0.45 16.35 -1.40
N PRO A 215 -0.37 15.42 -2.36
CA PRO A 215 0.33 14.15 -2.13
C PRO A 215 1.82 14.42 -1.82
N ARG A 216 2.33 13.76 -0.78
CA ARG A 216 3.73 13.82 -0.37
C ARG A 216 4.22 12.44 0.01
N LEU A 217 5.39 12.10 -0.47
CA LEU A 217 6.11 10.90 -0.12
C LEU A 217 7.23 11.27 0.87
N LEU A 218 7.08 10.83 2.11
CA LEU A 218 8.03 11.06 3.20
C LEU A 218 8.91 9.82 3.32
N PRO A 219 10.19 9.87 2.91
CA PRO A 219 11.07 8.72 2.98
C PRO A 219 11.24 8.20 4.40
N THR A 220 11.28 6.87 4.52
CA THR A 220 11.55 6.15 5.76
C THR A 220 12.78 5.28 5.62
N VAL A 221 13.41 4.99 6.74
CA VAL A 221 14.57 4.10 6.82
C VAL A 221 14.25 2.99 7.81
N THR A 222 14.28 1.76 7.35
CA THR A 222 14.33 0.61 8.26
C THR A 222 15.72 0.47 8.82
N HIS A 223 15.86 0.61 10.13
CA HIS A 223 17.10 0.46 10.87
C HIS A 223 17.11 -0.85 11.65
N TYR A 224 18.23 -1.53 11.69
CA TYR A 224 18.49 -2.65 12.59
C TYR A 224 19.95 -2.64 13.06
N ASP A 225 20.18 -3.15 14.27
CA ASP A 225 21.51 -3.35 14.82
C ASP A 225 22.15 -4.62 14.23
N ALA A 226 23.40 -4.91 14.62
CA ALA A 226 24.10 -6.14 14.24
C ALA A 226 23.22 -7.38 14.52
N GLY A 227 23.26 -8.35 13.60
CA GLY A 227 22.44 -9.56 13.67
C GLY A 227 20.94 -9.30 13.43
N LYS A 228 20.58 -8.20 12.77
CA LYS A 228 19.19 -7.81 12.47
C LYS A 228 18.29 -7.71 13.71
N SER A 229 18.86 -7.27 14.82
CA SER A 229 18.15 -7.02 16.06
C SER A 229 17.63 -5.57 16.14
N ASN A 230 16.70 -5.31 17.06
CA ASN A 230 16.14 -3.97 17.30
C ASN A 230 15.62 -3.27 16.04
N VAL A 231 14.90 -3.99 15.19
CA VAL A 231 14.36 -3.44 13.94
C VAL A 231 13.39 -2.29 14.22
N ARG A 232 13.60 -1.14 13.60
CA ARG A 232 12.81 0.09 13.77
C ARG A 232 12.68 0.82 12.45
N THR A 233 11.60 1.60 12.29
CA THR A 233 11.44 2.52 11.17
C THR A 233 11.58 3.95 11.68
N TYR A 234 12.35 4.75 10.94
CA TYR A 234 12.51 6.19 11.17
C TYR A 234 12.02 6.95 9.94
N LEU A 235 11.46 8.14 10.14
CA LEU A 235 11.40 9.11 9.06
C LEU A 235 12.83 9.54 8.71
N PHE A 236 13.12 9.72 7.41
CA PHE A 236 14.46 10.11 6.98
C PHE A 236 14.92 11.41 7.64
N ARG A 237 14.04 12.40 7.79
CA ARG A 237 14.35 13.67 8.45
C ARG A 237 14.82 13.52 9.90
N ASP A 238 14.44 12.43 10.57
CA ASP A 238 14.80 12.13 11.96
C ASP A 238 15.97 11.12 12.04
N TYR A 239 16.46 10.64 10.89
CA TYR A 239 17.54 9.66 10.81
C TYR A 239 18.90 10.35 10.79
N THR A 240 19.75 10.03 11.77
CA THR A 240 21.01 10.76 12.01
C THR A 240 22.24 10.01 11.49
N GLU A 241 23.36 10.75 11.33
CA GLU A 241 24.68 10.16 11.05
C GLU A 241 25.09 9.09 12.07
N ALA A 242 24.74 9.28 13.34
CA ALA A 242 25.04 8.32 14.40
C ALA A 242 24.28 7.01 14.18
N LEU A 243 22.99 7.09 13.84
CA LEU A 243 22.16 5.93 13.48
C LEU A 243 22.70 5.25 12.21
N THR A 244 23.04 6.02 11.20
CA THR A 244 23.61 5.48 9.95
C THR A 244 24.88 4.68 10.22
N LYS A 245 25.79 5.20 11.06
CA LYS A 245 27.04 4.52 11.44
C LYS A 245 26.80 3.26 12.28
N ALA A 246 25.74 3.23 13.07
CA ALA A 246 25.37 2.08 13.92
C ALA A 246 24.58 1.01 13.17
N HIS A 247 24.12 1.28 11.95
CA HIS A 247 23.25 0.36 11.20
C HIS A 247 23.97 -0.94 10.84
N GLY A 248 23.31 -2.08 11.13
CA GLY A 248 23.87 -3.42 10.88
C GLY A 248 24.15 -3.73 9.39
N VAL A 249 23.48 -3.05 8.46
CA VAL A 249 23.72 -3.18 7.01
C VAL A 249 25.15 -2.82 6.61
N ARG A 250 25.83 -1.96 7.38
CA ARG A 250 27.20 -1.53 7.12
C ARG A 250 28.23 -2.67 7.19
N GLN A 251 27.87 -3.82 7.75
CA GLN A 251 28.72 -5.01 7.68
C GLN A 251 28.91 -5.49 6.23
N ALA A 252 27.87 -5.37 5.39
CA ALA A 252 27.89 -5.73 3.97
C ALA A 252 28.08 -4.52 3.05
N TYR A 253 27.61 -3.34 3.47
CA TYR A 253 27.64 -2.07 2.72
C TYR A 253 28.30 -0.98 3.58
N PRO A 254 29.64 -0.94 3.69
CA PRO A 254 30.34 0.04 4.56
C PRO A 254 30.05 1.49 4.25
N ASP A 255 29.70 1.79 2.98
CA ASP A 255 29.41 3.13 2.48
C ASP A 255 27.96 3.59 2.72
N PHE A 256 27.13 2.76 3.39
CA PHE A 256 25.76 3.16 3.72
C PHE A 256 25.76 4.46 4.54
N SER A 257 25.11 5.49 4.01
CA SER A 257 25.18 6.87 4.48
C SER A 257 23.86 7.62 4.27
N LEU A 258 23.70 8.76 4.93
CA LEU A 258 22.54 9.65 4.70
C LEU A 258 22.47 10.12 3.24
N GLU A 259 23.62 10.37 2.62
CA GLU A 259 23.70 10.76 1.22
C GLU A 259 23.18 9.66 0.30
N MET A 260 23.58 8.40 0.54
CA MET A 260 23.08 7.25 -0.21
C MET A 260 21.55 7.12 -0.08
N ILE A 261 21.01 7.23 1.14
CA ILE A 261 19.56 7.17 1.39
C ILE A 261 18.84 8.27 0.60
N GLN A 262 19.37 9.50 0.66
CA GLN A 262 18.80 10.65 -0.04
C GLN A 262 18.85 10.48 -1.56
N SER A 263 19.98 9.94 -2.09
CA SER A 263 20.13 9.63 -3.52
C SER A 263 19.08 8.62 -3.99
N ILE A 264 18.93 7.51 -3.27
CA ILE A 264 17.91 6.49 -3.58
C ILE A 264 16.50 7.11 -3.64
N ALA A 265 16.15 7.96 -2.67
CA ALA A 265 14.85 8.61 -2.67
C ALA A 265 14.67 9.56 -3.87
N ARG A 266 15.68 10.38 -4.17
CA ARG A 266 15.65 11.36 -5.27
C ARG A 266 15.65 10.73 -6.66
N GLU A 267 16.32 9.60 -6.82
CA GLU A 267 16.38 8.88 -8.10
C GLU A 267 15.06 8.19 -8.44
N ASN A 268 14.25 7.87 -7.43
CA ASN A 268 13.07 7.03 -7.59
C ASN A 268 11.73 7.71 -7.29
N ILE A 269 11.75 8.95 -6.79
CA ILE A 269 10.54 9.74 -6.52
C ILE A 269 10.70 11.10 -7.19
N ASP A 270 9.68 11.51 -7.94
CA ASP A 270 9.61 12.83 -8.55
C ASP A 270 9.75 13.93 -7.46
N PRO A 271 10.60 14.95 -7.68
CA PRO A 271 10.78 16.06 -6.74
C PRO A 271 9.49 16.76 -6.34
N GLU A 272 8.47 16.75 -7.19
CA GLU A 272 7.14 17.33 -6.90
C GLU A 272 6.49 16.64 -5.68
N PHE A 273 6.70 15.33 -5.50
CA PHE A 273 6.08 14.54 -4.43
C PHE A 273 7.02 14.26 -3.26
N LEU A 274 8.33 14.37 -3.47
CA LEU A 274 9.33 14.02 -2.47
C LEU A 274 9.44 15.06 -1.36
N GLN A 275 9.22 14.65 -0.11
CA GLN A 275 9.43 15.50 1.07
C GLN A 275 10.53 14.92 1.95
N LEU A 276 11.72 15.52 1.92
CA LEU A 276 12.91 15.10 2.69
C LEU A 276 13.00 15.75 4.07
N THR A 277 12.36 16.90 4.26
CA THR A 277 12.42 17.73 5.51
C THR A 277 11.04 17.89 6.14
#